data_2cdbc9c0d85d5ce3830b3783528a3cf9
#
_entry.id   2cdbc9c0d85d5ce3830b3783528a3cf9
#
_cell.length_a   1.000
_cell.length_b   1.000
_cell.length_c   1.000
_cell.angle_alpha   90.00
_cell.angle_beta   90.00
_cell.angle_gamma   90.00
#
_symmetry.space_group_name_H-M   'P 1'
#
loop_
_entity.id
_entity.type
_entity.pdbx_description
1 polymer ?
#
loop_
_entity_poly.entity_id
_entity_poly.type
_entity_poly.pdbx_seq_one_letter_code
_entity_poly.pdbx_strand_id
1 'polypeptide(L)' 'MRHPTNDGDKVFEVAIYNKDVRSLVKDNQSHTFFDDNWADAQVHDVVAQDEDTAREMIAERFPPDDGFVIQ' A
#
# COMPACT_ATOMS: atom_id res chain seq x y z
N MET A 1 -25.57 -6.27 -17.34
CA MET A 1 -24.74 -5.17 -17.05
C MET A 1 -23.33 -5.57 -16.64
N ARG A 2 -22.46 -4.84 -17.17
CA ARG A 2 -21.11 -5.17 -16.95
C ARG A 2 -20.54 -4.45 -15.76
N HIS A 3 -19.82 -5.14 -14.94
CA HIS A 3 -19.19 -4.42 -13.89
C HIS A 3 -18.01 -3.63 -14.41
N PRO A 4 -17.45 -2.72 -13.60
CA PRO A 4 -16.29 -1.95 -13.99
C PRO A 4 -15.04 -2.81 -14.19
N THR A 5 -15.01 -4.01 -13.64
CA THR A 5 -13.89 -4.93 -13.85
C THR A 5 -14.14 -5.79 -15.07
N ASN A 6 -13.07 -6.14 -15.77
CA ASN A 6 -13.13 -7.09 -16.88
C ASN A 6 -13.23 -8.50 -16.37
N ASP A 7 -13.60 -9.42 -17.27
CA ASP A 7 -13.57 -10.83 -16.93
C ASP A 7 -12.17 -11.22 -16.50
N GLY A 8 -12.07 -11.88 -15.37
CA GLY A 8 -10.80 -12.29 -14.81
C GLY A 8 -10.17 -11.31 -13.84
N ASP A 9 -10.66 -10.07 -13.81
CA ASP A 9 -10.17 -9.11 -12.84
C ASP A 9 -10.80 -9.37 -11.48
N LYS A 10 -10.01 -9.12 -10.44
CA LYS A 10 -10.43 -9.35 -9.06
C LYS A 10 -10.08 -8.14 -8.22
N VAL A 11 -10.75 -8.01 -7.09
CA VAL A 11 -10.43 -6.98 -6.12
C VAL A 11 -9.54 -7.57 -5.04
N PHE A 12 -8.37 -6.98 -4.85
CA PHE A 12 -7.43 -7.40 -3.81
C PHE A 12 -7.35 -6.32 -2.74
N GLU A 13 -7.40 -6.75 -1.49
CA GLU A 13 -7.13 -5.86 -0.37
C GLU A 13 -5.65 -5.97 -0.02
N VAL A 14 -4.94 -4.87 -0.13
CA VAL A 14 -3.50 -4.85 0.11
C VAL A 14 -3.22 -3.94 1.30
N ALA A 15 -2.60 -4.49 2.32
CA ALA A 15 -2.24 -3.72 3.50
C ALA A 15 -0.81 -3.19 3.34
N ILE A 16 -0.63 -1.89 3.56
CA ILE A 16 0.62 -1.20 3.34
C ILE A 16 0.95 -0.34 4.55
N TYR A 17 2.19 -0.34 4.96
CA TYR A 17 2.66 0.61 5.97
C TYR A 17 4.01 1.16 5.54
N ASN A 18 4.46 2.22 6.21
CA ASN A 18 5.78 2.79 5.93
C ASN A 18 6.70 2.47 7.11
N LYS A 19 7.75 1.72 6.84
CA LYS A 19 8.66 1.27 7.90
C LYS A 19 9.45 2.42 8.50
N ASP A 20 9.76 3.44 7.70
CA ASP A 20 10.51 4.59 8.19
C ASP A 20 9.65 5.44 9.13
N VAL A 21 8.38 5.64 8.77
CA VAL A 21 7.44 6.33 9.63
C VAL A 21 7.26 5.56 10.93
N ARG A 22 7.11 4.25 10.84
CA ARG A 22 6.93 3.40 12.03
C ARG A 22 8.13 3.52 12.98
N SER A 23 9.33 3.50 12.42
CA SER A 23 10.56 3.63 13.20
C SER A 23 10.62 4.98 13.90
N LEU A 24 10.30 6.06 13.19
CA LEU A 24 10.33 7.40 13.75
C LEU A 24 9.28 7.57 14.85
N VAL A 25 8.08 7.04 14.64
CA VAL A 25 7.01 7.13 15.65
C VAL A 25 7.41 6.41 16.94
N LYS A 26 8.10 5.28 16.83
CA LYS A 26 8.59 4.57 18.00
C LYS A 26 9.57 5.43 18.83
N ASP A 27 10.29 6.30 18.16
CA ASP A 27 11.24 7.21 18.80
C ASP A 27 10.62 8.57 19.13
N ASN A 28 9.30 8.67 19.08
CA ASN A 28 8.55 9.93 19.29
C ASN A 28 8.93 11.02 18.30
N GLN A 29 9.23 10.64 17.07
CA GLN A 29 9.57 11.55 15.99
C GLN A 29 8.56 11.40 14.86
N SER A 30 8.57 12.36 13.94
CA SER A 30 7.67 12.34 12.78
C SER A 30 8.49 12.39 11.51
N HIS A 31 7.95 11.76 10.46
CA HIS A 31 8.56 11.81 9.16
C HIS A 31 8.33 13.17 8.51
N THR A 32 9.29 13.63 7.70
CA THR A 32 9.21 14.95 7.05
C THR A 32 8.09 15.02 6.02
N PHE A 33 7.86 13.95 5.30
CA PHE A 33 6.89 13.92 4.20
C PHE A 33 5.62 13.15 4.49
N PHE A 34 5.72 12.09 5.29
CA PHE A 34 4.59 11.17 5.47
C PHE A 34 3.99 11.34 6.85
N ASP A 35 2.66 11.26 6.90
CA ASP A 35 1.89 11.35 8.12
C ASP A 35 2.21 10.16 9.05
N ASP A 36 2.11 10.39 10.34
CA ASP A 36 2.30 9.35 11.35
C ASP A 36 1.34 8.17 11.15
N ASN A 37 0.21 8.39 10.52
CA ASN A 37 -0.74 7.32 10.21
C ASN A 37 -0.12 6.18 9.40
N TRP A 38 0.94 6.45 8.66
CA TRP A 38 1.63 5.43 7.88
C TRP A 38 2.44 4.46 8.72
N ALA A 39 2.58 4.72 10.02
CA ALA A 39 3.19 3.76 10.93
C ALA A 39 2.32 2.49 11.05
N ASP A 40 1.02 2.64 10.85
CA ASP A 40 0.06 1.53 10.88
C ASP A 40 -0.29 1.11 9.46
N ALA A 41 -0.67 -0.15 9.31
CA ALA A 41 -1.05 -0.66 8.00
C ALA A 41 -2.34 -0.01 7.52
N GLN A 42 -2.33 0.42 6.26
CA GLN A 42 -3.49 0.99 5.57
C GLN A 42 -3.93 -0.01 4.51
N VAL A 43 -5.23 -0.28 4.45
CA VAL A 43 -5.76 -1.24 3.47
C VAL A 43 -6.24 -0.50 2.23
N HIS A 44 -5.75 -0.92 1.08
CA HIS A 44 -6.14 -0.36 -0.21
C HIS A 44 -6.74 -1.46 -1.08
N ASP A 45 -7.82 -1.13 -1.77
CA ASP A 45 -8.43 -2.04 -2.73
C ASP A 45 -7.80 -1.83 -4.09
N VAL A 46 -7.39 -2.92 -4.72
CA VAL A 46 -6.76 -2.88 -6.05
C VAL A 46 -7.47 -3.87 -6.95
N VAL A 47 -7.84 -3.40 -8.14
CA VAL A 47 -8.44 -4.27 -9.16
C VAL A 47 -7.34 -4.74 -10.09
N ALA A 48 -7.12 -6.05 -10.15
CA ALA A 48 -6.07 -6.64 -10.97
C ALA A 48 -6.44 -8.08 -11.32
N GLN A 49 -5.73 -8.65 -12.28
CA GLN A 49 -5.97 -10.03 -12.70
C GLN A 49 -5.44 -11.04 -11.69
N ASP A 50 -4.33 -10.71 -11.05
CA ASP A 50 -3.71 -11.60 -10.07
C ASP A 50 -3.03 -10.78 -8.97
N GLU A 51 -2.55 -11.49 -7.96
CA GLU A 51 -1.94 -10.87 -6.81
C GLU A 51 -0.63 -10.15 -7.18
N ASP A 52 0.16 -10.73 -8.06
CA ASP A 52 1.43 -10.12 -8.44
C ASP A 52 1.21 -8.77 -9.13
N THR A 53 0.22 -8.71 -10.02
CA THR A 53 -0.13 -7.46 -10.68
C THR A 53 -0.62 -6.42 -9.66
N ALA A 54 -1.43 -6.86 -8.70
CA ALA A 54 -1.92 -5.96 -7.66
C ALA A 54 -0.76 -5.37 -6.85
N ARG A 55 0.22 -6.19 -6.50
CA ARG A 55 1.39 -5.73 -5.77
C ARG A 55 2.23 -4.76 -6.57
N GLU A 56 2.38 -5.01 -7.88
CA GLU A 56 3.12 -4.11 -8.75
C GLU A 56 2.44 -2.74 -8.84
N MET A 57 1.12 -2.71 -8.94
CA MET A 57 0.36 -1.47 -8.99
C MET A 57 0.55 -0.67 -7.70
N ILE A 58 0.54 -1.35 -6.57
CA ILE A 58 0.75 -0.71 -5.28
C ILE A 58 2.18 -0.20 -5.16
N ALA A 59 3.16 -0.98 -5.60
CA ALA A 59 4.57 -0.59 -5.53
C ALA A 59 4.87 0.66 -6.38
N GLU A 60 4.13 0.87 -7.45
CA GLU A 60 4.27 2.08 -8.26
C GLU A 60 3.76 3.32 -7.52
N ARG A 61 2.69 3.17 -6.76
CA ARG A 61 2.11 4.27 -5.99
C ARG A 61 2.84 4.52 -4.69
N PHE A 62 3.32 3.46 -4.06
CA PHE A 62 3.98 3.49 -2.76
C PHE A 62 5.31 2.75 -2.88
N PRO A 63 6.35 3.41 -3.45
CA PRO A 63 7.60 2.72 -3.75
C PRO A 63 8.30 2.22 -2.49
N PRO A 64 8.88 1.01 -2.56
CA PRO A 64 9.66 0.50 -1.42
C PRO A 64 10.85 1.39 -1.08
N ASP A 65 11.38 2.12 -2.06
CA ASP A 65 12.49 3.04 -1.83
C ASP A 65 12.11 4.18 -0.88
N ASP A 66 10.83 4.49 -0.78
CA ASP A 66 10.32 5.50 0.15
C ASP A 66 9.98 4.91 1.52
N GLY A 67 10.23 3.62 1.72
CA GLY A 67 10.00 2.96 2.99
C GLY A 67 8.68 2.20 3.08
N PHE A 68 7.92 2.14 2.00
CA PHE A 68 6.63 1.44 2.01
C PHE A 68 6.82 -0.07 1.93
N VAL A 69 6.03 -0.79 2.71
CA VAL A 69 6.07 -2.24 2.80
C VAL A 69 4.67 -2.79 2.60
N ILE A 70 4.54 -3.76 1.72
CA ILE A 70 3.29 -4.51 1.55
C ILE A 70 3.28 -5.63 2.57
N GLN A 71 2.26 -5.61 3.38
CA GLN A 71 2.13 -6.56 4.47
C GLN A 71 1.44 -7.84 4.03
#